data_0f5534897b7c719f92df3c3d02892b70
#
_entry.id   0f5534897b7c719f92df3c3d02892b70
#
_cell.length_a   1.000
_cell.length_b   1.000
_cell.length_c   1.000
_cell.angle_alpha   90.00
_cell.angle_beta   90.00
_cell.angle_gamma   90.00
#
_symmetry.space_group_name_H-M   'P 1'
#
loop_
_entity.id
_entity.type
_entity.pdbx_description
1 polymer ?
#
loop_
_entity_poly.entity_id
_entity_poly.type
_entity_poly.pdbx_seq_one_letter_code
_entity_poly.pdbx_strand_id
1 'polypeptide(L)'
;MATPVSAVECRSSVRIALPCSIIVATGVQTGEGRVLNLSTSGCLVEAPILIKAGDYLQMRLFLPHTDLSMCVSVAVVQWALGFRFGVEFIEVDEKHRTRLNHFLTTGKDPWKLAL
;
A
#
# COMPACT_ATOMS: atom_id res chain seq x y z
N MET A 1 -8.22 1.48 21.95
CA MET A 1 -8.23 1.18 21.51
C MET A 1 -8.41 1.12 20.85
N ALA A 2 -8.45 1.27 20.70
CA ALA A 2 -8.62 1.16 20.09
C ALA A 2 -8.83 0.94 19.54
N THR A 3 -8.89 0.90 19.39
CA THR A 3 -9.17 0.59 18.74
C THR A 3 -9.55 0.12 18.42
N PRO A 4 -9.63 -0.16 18.77
CA PRO A 4 -9.97 -0.85 18.21
C PRO A 4 -10.73 -0.87 17.60
N VAL A 5 -10.99 -0.58 18.47
CA VAL A 5 -11.88 -0.28 17.61
C VAL A 5 -11.44 -0.09 16.32
N SER A 6 -10.34 0.22 16.26
CA SER A 6 -9.79 0.30 15.01
C SER A 6 -9.93 -0.95 14.25
N ALA A 7 -10.05 -2.03 14.92
CA ALA A 7 -10.31 -3.25 14.25
C ALA A 7 -11.61 -3.18 13.51
N VAL A 8 -12.52 -2.37 13.98
CA VAL A 8 -13.78 -2.26 13.31
C VAL A 8 -13.65 -1.55 12.02
N GLU A 9 -12.95 -0.45 12.00
CA GLU A 9 -12.87 0.22 10.77
C GLU A 9 -12.01 -0.50 9.79
N CYS A 10 -11.16 -1.35 10.24
CA CYS A 10 -10.40 -2.17 9.33
C CYS A 10 -11.28 -3.09 8.53
N ARG A 11 -12.48 -3.32 8.98
CA ARG A 11 -13.34 -4.21 8.26
C ARG A 11 -13.97 -3.59 7.05
N SER A 12 -13.95 -2.29 6.94
CA SER A 12 -14.45 -1.69 5.72
C SER A 12 -13.47 -1.90 4.60
N SER A 13 -12.24 -2.31 4.88
CA SER A 13 -11.24 -2.57 3.86
C SER A 13 -10.72 -3.98 4.01
N VAL A 14 -10.67 -4.69 2.91
CA VAL A 14 -10.09 -6.02 2.89
C VAL A 14 -8.58 -5.88 2.95
N ARG A 15 -7.95 -6.62 3.85
CA ARG A 15 -6.50 -6.65 3.97
C ARG A 15 -6.00 -8.00 3.55
N ILE A 16 -4.97 -7.99 2.70
CA ILE A 16 -4.39 -9.22 2.20
C ILE A 16 -2.90 -9.20 2.52
N ALA A 17 -2.41 -10.33 3.02
CA ALA A 17 -0.97 -10.52 3.21
C ALA A 17 -0.44 -11.03 1.88
N LEU A 18 0.33 -10.22 1.18
CA LEU A 18 0.88 -10.59 -0.11
C LEU A 18 2.34 -10.22 -0.20
N PRO A 19 3.13 -11.07 -0.85
CA PRO A 19 4.50 -10.70 -1.16
C PRO A 19 4.49 -9.83 -2.41
N CYS A 20 4.43 -8.54 -2.23
CA CYS A 20 4.42 -7.65 -3.38
C CYS A 20 5.55 -6.65 -3.20
N SER A 21 6.30 -6.42 -4.27
CA SER A 21 7.42 -5.49 -4.23
C SER A 21 6.93 -4.06 -4.24
N ILE A 22 7.71 -3.18 -3.64
CA ILE A 22 7.35 -1.77 -3.58
C ILE A 22 8.62 -0.92 -3.68
N ILE A 23 8.48 0.23 -4.32
CA ILE A 23 9.51 1.26 -4.29
C ILE A 23 8.91 2.43 -3.54
N VAL A 24 9.66 2.94 -2.57
CA VAL A 24 9.22 4.04 -1.71
C VAL A 24 10.19 5.19 -1.88
N ALA A 25 9.68 6.40 -2.02
CA ALA A 25 10.52 7.58 -2.18
C ALA A 25 10.07 8.71 -1.27
N THR A 26 11.03 9.35 -0.64
CA THR A 26 10.82 10.62 0.04
C THR A 26 11.49 11.70 -0.82
N GLY A 27 11.58 12.90 -0.32
CA GLY A 27 12.28 13.95 -1.05
C GLY A 27 13.78 13.71 -1.18
N VAL A 28 14.36 12.85 -0.33
CA VAL A 28 15.81 12.66 -0.29
C VAL A 28 16.26 11.20 -0.36
N GLN A 29 15.35 10.28 -0.23
CA GLN A 29 15.69 8.85 -0.19
C GLN A 29 14.79 8.04 -1.07
N THR A 30 15.30 6.92 -1.56
CA THR A 30 14.50 5.93 -2.28
C THR A 30 14.89 4.57 -1.75
N GLY A 31 13.93 3.71 -1.57
CA GLY A 31 14.20 2.36 -1.10
C GLY A 31 13.28 1.35 -1.76
N GLU A 32 13.77 0.14 -1.92
CA GLU A 32 12.98 -0.99 -2.39
C GLU A 32 12.66 -1.87 -1.22
N GLY A 33 11.45 -2.38 -1.20
CA GLY A 33 11.05 -3.24 -0.11
C GLY A 33 9.91 -4.14 -0.53
N ARG A 34 9.11 -4.52 0.45
CA ARG A 34 7.96 -5.39 0.19
C ARG A 34 6.78 -4.94 1.01
N VAL A 35 5.61 -5.23 0.49
CA VAL A 35 4.36 -4.97 1.16
C VAL A 35 4.03 -6.21 1.97
N LEU A 36 3.78 -6.03 3.25
CA LEU A 36 3.44 -7.13 4.14
C LEU A 36 1.94 -7.36 4.20
N ASN A 37 1.15 -6.30 4.08
CA ASN A 37 -0.28 -6.44 3.85
C ASN A 37 -0.78 -5.19 3.15
N LEU A 38 -1.91 -5.31 2.49
CA LEU A 38 -2.43 -4.29 1.59
C LEU A 38 -3.93 -4.18 1.75
N SER A 39 -4.42 -2.94 1.75
CA SER A 39 -5.85 -2.66 1.75
C SER A 39 -6.09 -1.51 0.78
N THR A 40 -7.35 -1.13 0.60
CA THR A 40 -7.68 -0.02 -0.30
C THR A 40 -7.25 1.33 0.24
N SER A 41 -7.01 1.42 1.55
CA SER A 41 -6.67 2.70 2.17
C SER A 41 -5.21 2.82 2.57
N GLY A 42 -4.44 1.73 2.50
CA GLY A 42 -3.04 1.79 2.90
C GLY A 42 -2.37 0.45 2.90
N CYS A 43 -1.15 0.41 3.41
CA CYS A 43 -0.42 -0.85 3.47
C CYS A 43 0.63 -0.82 4.57
N LEU A 44 1.10 -2.02 4.91
CA LEU A 44 2.22 -2.23 5.81
C LEU A 44 3.42 -2.58 4.96
N VAL A 45 4.50 -1.86 5.14
CA VAL A 45 5.69 -1.96 4.31
C VAL A 45 6.91 -2.31 5.13
N GLU A 46 7.81 -3.08 4.55
CA GLU A 46 9.14 -3.29 5.10
C GLU A 46 10.13 -2.86 4.04
N ALA A 47 10.94 -1.86 4.32
CA ALA A 47 11.92 -1.33 3.37
C ALA A 47 13.07 -0.70 4.14
N PRO A 48 14.30 -0.77 3.61
CA PRO A 48 15.47 -0.23 4.31
C PRO A 48 15.57 1.28 4.15
N ILE A 49 14.57 1.98 4.68
CA ILE A 49 14.51 3.43 4.62
C ILE A 49 14.02 3.90 5.99
N LEU A 50 14.69 4.89 6.55
CA LEU A 50 14.33 5.40 7.87
C LEU A 50 13.40 6.58 7.72
N ILE A 51 12.21 6.40 8.25
CA ILE A 51 11.16 7.42 8.20
C ILE A 51 10.46 7.43 9.54
N LYS A 52 9.60 8.39 9.73
CA LYS A 52 8.86 8.51 10.98
C LYS A 52 7.42 8.89 10.70
N ALA A 53 6.57 8.70 11.68
CA ALA A 53 5.16 9.04 11.57
C ALA A 53 5.01 10.49 11.14
N GLY A 54 4.13 10.73 10.20
CA GLY A 54 3.90 12.05 9.66
C GLY A 54 4.66 12.34 8.37
N ASP A 55 5.65 11.54 8.03
CA ASP A 55 6.37 11.73 6.78
C ASP A 55 5.49 11.40 5.59
N TYR A 56 5.73 12.09 4.49
CA TYR A 56 5.00 11.84 3.24
C TYR A 56 5.89 11.09 2.28
N LEU A 57 5.28 10.17 1.56
CA LEU A 57 5.98 9.29 0.63
C LEU A 57 5.28 9.25 -0.71
N GLN A 58 6.06 8.93 -1.74
CA GLN A 58 5.53 8.46 -3.02
C GLN A 58 5.86 6.99 -3.09
N MET A 59 4.98 6.21 -3.68
CA MET A 59 5.17 4.77 -3.72
C MET A 59 4.75 4.19 -5.05
N ARG A 60 5.39 3.09 -5.41
CA ARG A 60 4.99 2.31 -6.57
C ARG A 60 4.93 0.85 -6.13
N LEU A 61 3.76 0.26 -6.23
CA LEU A 61 3.53 -1.12 -5.84
C LEU A 61 3.46 -1.98 -7.08
N PHE A 62 4.09 -3.15 -7.01
CA PHE A 62 4.09 -4.11 -8.12
C PHE A 62 3.25 -5.30 -7.67
N LEU A 63 1.97 -5.26 -8.04
CA LEU A 63 1.01 -6.28 -7.60
C LEU A 63 1.37 -7.63 -8.22
N PRO A 64 1.22 -8.72 -7.45
CA PRO A 64 1.58 -10.04 -7.96
C PRO A 64 0.62 -10.46 -9.07
N HIS A 65 1.12 -11.29 -9.97
CA HIS A 65 0.33 -11.85 -11.07
C HIS A 65 -0.19 -10.79 -12.04
N THR A 66 0.46 -9.63 -12.08
CA THR A 66 0.10 -8.59 -13.03
C THR A 66 1.38 -7.90 -13.48
N ASP A 67 1.37 -7.40 -14.71
CA ASP A 67 2.52 -6.71 -15.26
C ASP A 67 2.50 -5.24 -14.97
N LEU A 68 1.45 -4.77 -14.30
CA LEU A 68 1.27 -3.35 -14.07
C LEU A 68 1.59 -2.98 -12.64
N SER A 69 2.03 -1.75 -12.47
CA SER A 69 2.30 -1.23 -11.15
C SER A 69 1.23 -0.21 -10.79
N MET A 70 1.10 0.05 -9.50
CA MET A 70 0.19 1.05 -8.99
C MET A 70 0.99 2.16 -8.33
N CYS A 71 0.76 3.39 -8.75
CA CYS A 71 1.44 4.54 -8.19
C CYS A 71 0.56 5.21 -7.15
N VAL A 72 1.16 5.52 -6.00
CA VAL A 72 0.53 6.32 -4.97
C VAL A 72 1.30 7.63 -4.93
N SER A 73 0.67 8.71 -5.35
CA SER A 73 1.32 10.00 -5.44
C SER A 73 1.66 10.57 -4.08
N VAL A 74 0.78 10.35 -3.11
CA VAL A 74 1.00 10.84 -1.75
C VAL A 74 0.50 9.79 -0.77
N ALA A 75 1.36 9.36 0.12
CA ALA A 75 1.01 8.51 1.25
C ALA A 75 1.61 9.12 2.50
N VAL A 76 0.97 8.94 3.63
CA VAL A 76 1.48 9.45 4.90
C VAL A 76 1.79 8.29 5.82
N VAL A 77 2.94 8.38 6.49
CA VAL A 77 3.36 7.37 7.44
C VAL A 77 2.55 7.54 8.71
N GLN A 78 1.83 6.50 9.10
CA GLN A 78 1.03 6.51 10.33
C GLN A 78 1.87 6.12 11.54
N TRP A 79 2.77 5.17 11.34
CA TRP A 79 3.69 4.72 12.38
C TRP A 79 4.91 4.08 11.72
N ALA A 80 6.01 4.07 12.45
CA ALA A 80 7.23 3.45 11.96
C ALA A 80 7.97 2.80 13.12
N LEU A 81 8.56 1.64 12.87
CA LEU A 81 9.36 0.92 13.83
C LEU A 81 10.44 0.17 13.07
N GLY A 82 11.67 0.67 13.18
CA GLY A 82 12.76 0.12 12.40
C GLY A 82 12.50 0.31 10.93
N PHE A 83 12.57 -0.78 10.16
CA PHE A 83 12.33 -0.74 8.73
C PHE A 83 10.89 -1.12 8.35
N ARG A 84 10.00 -1.20 9.34
CA ARG A 84 8.59 -1.47 9.08
C ARG A 84 7.78 -0.23 9.35
N PHE A 85 6.82 0.05 8.50
CA PHE A 85 5.97 1.21 8.69
C PHE A 85 4.64 0.99 8.02
N GLY A 86 3.62 1.63 8.61
CA GLY A 86 2.28 1.61 8.07
C GLY A 86 1.97 2.93 7.44
N VAL A 87 1.34 2.92 6.27
CA VAL A 87 1.01 4.15 5.55
C VAL A 87 -0.45 4.17 5.18
N GLU A 88 -0.96 5.39 5.06
CA GLU A 88 -2.29 5.64 4.53
C GLU A 88 -2.13 6.29 3.17
N PHE A 89 -2.86 5.83 2.18
CA PHE A 89 -2.86 6.43 0.85
C PHE A 89 -3.69 7.70 0.89
N ILE A 90 -3.08 8.81 0.52
CA ILE A 90 -3.78 10.10 0.52
C ILE A 90 -4.24 10.42 -0.89
N GLU A 91 -3.36 10.21 -1.86
CA GLU A 91 -3.67 10.55 -3.24
C GLU A 91 -3.26 9.42 -4.16
N VAL A 92 -4.24 8.80 -4.79
CA VAL A 92 -4.05 7.69 -5.72
C VAL A 92 -4.89 8.00 -6.95
N ASP A 93 -4.35 7.74 -8.12
CA ASP A 93 -5.10 7.88 -9.36
C ASP A 93 -6.36 7.01 -9.28
N GLU A 94 -7.48 7.56 -9.72
CA GLU A 94 -8.77 6.88 -9.64
C GLU A 94 -8.75 5.52 -10.34
N LYS A 95 -8.10 5.42 -11.46
CA LYS A 95 -7.97 4.15 -12.16
C LYS A 95 -7.25 3.13 -11.33
N HIS A 96 -6.18 3.55 -10.68
CA HIS A 96 -5.40 2.65 -9.83
C HIS A 96 -6.20 2.22 -8.62
N ARG A 97 -6.99 3.12 -8.06
CA ARG A 97 -7.81 2.78 -6.90
C ARG A 97 -8.88 1.76 -7.27
N THR A 98 -9.53 1.94 -8.39
CA THR A 98 -10.56 1.00 -8.86
C THR A 98 -9.93 -0.38 -9.09
N ARG A 99 -8.78 -0.38 -9.71
CA ARG A 99 -8.08 -1.62 -9.99
C ARG A 99 -7.65 -2.32 -8.71
N LEU A 100 -7.18 -1.56 -7.74
CA LEU A 100 -6.78 -2.11 -6.46
C LEU A 100 -7.98 -2.73 -5.75
N ASN A 101 -9.11 -2.02 -5.74
CA ASN A 101 -10.33 -2.54 -5.12
C ASN A 101 -10.73 -3.88 -5.73
N HIS A 102 -10.68 -3.96 -7.05
CA HIS A 102 -11.04 -5.19 -7.73
C HIS A 102 -10.06 -6.31 -7.38
N PHE A 103 -8.77 -6.00 -7.39
CA PHE A 103 -7.74 -6.98 -7.05
C PHE A 103 -7.93 -7.52 -5.63
N LEU A 104 -8.20 -6.63 -4.68
CA LEU A 104 -8.36 -7.04 -3.29
C LEU A 104 -9.61 -7.87 -3.07
N THR A 105 -10.63 -7.66 -3.89
CA THR A 105 -11.89 -8.38 -3.78
C THR A 105 -11.81 -9.75 -4.44
N THR A 106 -11.18 -9.83 -5.61
CA THR A 106 -11.20 -11.05 -6.41
C THR A 106 -9.86 -11.76 -6.51
N GLY A 107 -8.77 -11.08 -6.14
CA GLY A 107 -7.43 -11.61 -6.32
C GLY A 107 -6.96 -11.55 -7.77
N LYS A 108 -7.70 -10.85 -8.63
CA LYS A 108 -7.41 -10.81 -10.06
C LYS A 108 -7.38 -9.37 -10.56
N ASP A 109 -6.50 -9.13 -11.51
CA ASP A 109 -6.42 -7.85 -12.17
C ASP A 109 -7.54 -7.75 -13.20
N PRO A 110 -8.43 -6.74 -13.11
CA PRO A 110 -9.55 -6.64 -14.06
C PRO A 110 -9.11 -6.51 -15.50
N TRP A 111 -7.92 -5.95 -15.75
CA TRP A 111 -7.42 -5.80 -17.10
C TRP A 111 -7.04 -7.15 -17.70
N LYS A 112 -6.74 -8.13 -16.87
CA LYS A 112 -6.41 -9.45 -17.34
C LYS A 112 -7.62 -10.34 -17.52
N LEU A 113 -8.72 -10.00 -16.90
CA LEU A 113 -9.93 -10.79 -17.05
C LEU A 113 -10.51 -10.68 -18.45
N ALA A 114 -10.12 -9.66 -19.18
CA ALA A 114 -10.60 -9.48 -20.53
C ALA A 114 -10.01 -10.51 -21.49
N LEU A 115 -9.01 -11.20 -21.04
CA LEU A 115 -8.40 -12.23 -21.83
C LEU A 115 -9.13 -13.56 -21.69
#